data_5827aeee51664f66ec4af2d30cdc492b
#
_entry.id   5827aeee51664f66ec4af2d30cdc492b
#
_cell.length_a   1.000
_cell.length_b   1.000
_cell.length_c   1.000
_cell.angle_alpha   90.00
_cell.angle_beta   90.00
_cell.angle_gamma   90.00
#
_symmetry.space_group_name_H-M   'P 1'
#
loop_
_entity.id
_entity.type
_entity.pdbx_description
1 polymer ?
#
loop_
_entity_poly.entity_id
_entity_poly.type
_entity_poly.pdbx_seq_one_letter_code
_entity_poly.pdbx_strand_id
1 'polypeptide(L)'
;MSSPGPTRPLRVALTSYRSKPHCGGQGVYVRQLSRELVGLGHHVEVFSGPPYPELDERVRLTRVPSLDLYAEPDPFRLPRPSEFRDRTDLLEFATMCTAGFPEPRTFCRRVAPILAARASEFDVVHDNQALGPALLTVARAGLPLVATIHHPISVDRELEIAAAPWYRQLTLRRWFGFVRMQARVARQVDHLLVPSLSSSHDAIRDFGLRPDQLHVVPMGVDTDLFRPRGPRVPGRIVALCSADVPLKGLAVLLRALAALPDEHGARLTVVSRPQPGGQTEKLVAELGLAHRVHFAAGLTDAGIAELMASAEVACVPSLYEGFSLPAVEAMASGTALVASDVGALAEVVGRDGRAGVLVPAADVGALTTAIGGLLADPARRTAIGTSARARVEERFSWTATAQATVRVYRRAIAEAAAARNAEQQPVA
;
A
#
# COMPACT_ATOMS: atom_id res chain seq x y z
N MET A 1 -0.09 -37.73 -7.42
CA MET A 1 -0.27 -36.40 -8.01
C MET A 1 1.09 -35.95 -8.54
N SER A 2 1.24 -35.95 -9.87
CA SER A 2 2.50 -35.58 -10.53
C SER A 2 2.84 -34.13 -10.26
N SER A 3 4.05 -33.86 -9.79
CA SER A 3 4.58 -32.51 -9.68
C SER A 3 4.48 -31.82 -11.05
N PRO A 4 3.91 -30.61 -11.15
CA PRO A 4 3.93 -29.87 -12.40
C PRO A 4 5.40 -29.61 -12.75
N GLY A 5 5.80 -30.02 -13.97
CA GLY A 5 7.14 -29.76 -14.51
C GLY A 5 7.49 -28.27 -14.45
N PRO A 6 8.78 -27.90 -14.64
CA PRO A 6 9.26 -26.52 -14.52
C PRO A 6 8.45 -25.63 -15.47
N THR A 7 7.57 -24.81 -14.88
CA THR A 7 6.75 -23.89 -15.66
C THR A 7 7.64 -22.78 -16.22
N ARG A 8 7.56 -22.53 -17.54
CA ARG A 8 8.33 -21.51 -18.27
C ARG A 8 8.40 -20.18 -17.51
N PRO A 9 9.58 -19.53 -17.44
CA PRO A 9 9.71 -18.15 -16.98
C PRO A 9 8.77 -17.20 -17.71
N LEU A 10 8.14 -16.31 -17.00
CA LEU A 10 7.30 -15.24 -17.57
C LEU A 10 8.12 -13.98 -17.80
N ARG A 11 7.74 -13.23 -18.83
CA ARG A 11 8.26 -11.88 -19.14
C ARG A 11 7.19 -10.88 -18.76
N VAL A 12 7.44 -10.13 -17.69
CA VAL A 12 6.47 -9.24 -17.03
C VAL A 12 6.83 -7.78 -17.27
N ALA A 13 5.90 -7.01 -17.83
CA ALA A 13 5.97 -5.55 -17.84
C ALA A 13 5.20 -5.00 -16.62
N LEU A 14 5.89 -4.52 -15.60
CA LEU A 14 5.28 -3.93 -14.40
C LEU A 14 5.25 -2.40 -14.56
N THR A 15 4.07 -1.78 -14.55
CA THR A 15 3.91 -0.33 -14.73
C THR A 15 3.57 0.37 -13.44
N SER A 16 4.17 1.53 -13.18
CA SER A 16 3.87 2.37 -12.03
C SER A 16 3.99 3.85 -12.38
N TYR A 17 2.92 4.60 -12.18
CA TYR A 17 2.96 6.02 -12.54
C TYR A 17 3.83 6.86 -11.60
N ARG A 18 4.10 6.35 -10.39
CA ARG A 18 4.88 7.00 -9.34
C ARG A 18 5.43 5.95 -8.37
N SER A 19 6.73 6.03 -8.03
CA SER A 19 7.36 5.04 -7.15
C SER A 19 8.39 5.71 -6.25
N LYS A 20 7.94 6.39 -5.17
CA LYS A 20 8.87 6.92 -4.14
C LYS A 20 9.70 5.76 -3.58
N PRO A 21 11.05 5.87 -3.55
CA PRO A 21 11.92 4.71 -3.22
C PRO A 21 11.75 4.21 -1.78
N HIS A 22 11.59 5.11 -0.82
CA HIS A 22 11.64 4.79 0.62
C HIS A 22 10.36 5.10 1.39
N CYS A 23 9.33 5.63 0.75
CA CYS A 23 8.06 5.92 1.41
C CYS A 23 6.88 5.76 0.47
N GLY A 24 5.75 5.36 1.05
CA GLY A 24 4.51 5.13 0.31
C GLY A 24 4.40 3.69 -0.22
N GLY A 25 3.23 3.09 0.00
CA GLY A 25 2.99 1.66 -0.28
C GLY A 25 3.25 1.23 -1.72
N GLN A 26 2.98 2.09 -2.72
CA GLN A 26 3.13 1.76 -4.15
C GLN A 26 4.59 1.56 -4.57
N GLY A 27 5.51 2.40 -4.10
CA GLY A 27 6.94 2.29 -4.43
C GLY A 27 7.57 1.04 -3.80
N VAL A 28 7.27 0.80 -2.53
CA VAL A 28 7.70 -0.41 -1.80
C VAL A 28 7.15 -1.67 -2.49
N TYR A 29 5.88 -1.67 -2.89
CA TYR A 29 5.26 -2.79 -3.60
C TYR A 29 6.00 -3.11 -4.91
N VAL A 30 6.27 -2.12 -5.76
CA VAL A 30 6.98 -2.31 -7.04
C VAL A 30 8.38 -2.87 -6.81
N ARG A 31 9.12 -2.28 -5.86
CA ARG A 31 10.49 -2.72 -5.52
C ARG A 31 10.51 -4.17 -5.06
N GLN A 32 9.67 -4.52 -4.11
CA GLN A 32 9.68 -5.84 -3.51
C GLN A 32 9.09 -6.91 -4.44
N LEU A 33 7.96 -6.63 -5.10
CA LEU A 33 7.36 -7.58 -6.02
C LEU A 33 8.29 -7.88 -7.20
N SER A 34 8.93 -6.87 -7.80
CA SER A 34 9.84 -7.08 -8.92
C SER A 34 11.07 -7.90 -8.51
N ARG A 35 11.64 -7.65 -7.31
CA ARG A 35 12.74 -8.43 -6.74
C ARG A 35 12.37 -9.90 -6.57
N GLU A 36 11.23 -10.17 -5.98
CA GLU A 36 10.78 -11.56 -5.74
C GLU A 36 10.42 -12.29 -7.03
N LEU A 37 9.79 -11.61 -7.99
CA LEU A 37 9.49 -12.21 -9.29
C LEU A 37 10.77 -12.65 -10.03
N VAL A 38 11.83 -11.82 -9.99
CA VAL A 38 13.14 -12.20 -10.54
C VAL A 38 13.77 -13.32 -9.72
N GLY A 39 13.64 -13.30 -8.38
CA GLY A 39 14.04 -14.39 -7.50
C GLY A 39 13.37 -15.73 -7.81
N LEU A 40 12.12 -15.71 -8.28
CA LEU A 40 11.37 -16.88 -8.77
C LEU A 40 11.75 -17.30 -10.21
N GLY A 41 12.73 -16.63 -10.84
CA GLY A 41 13.22 -16.96 -12.19
C GLY A 41 12.44 -16.30 -13.33
N HIS A 42 11.60 -15.29 -13.06
CA HIS A 42 10.88 -14.53 -14.09
C HIS A 42 11.73 -13.34 -14.57
N HIS A 43 11.43 -12.85 -15.78
CA HIS A 43 12.04 -11.64 -16.33
C HIS A 43 11.09 -10.46 -16.09
N VAL A 44 11.58 -9.42 -15.42
CA VAL A 44 10.76 -8.25 -15.06
C VAL A 44 11.39 -6.99 -15.61
N GLU A 45 10.60 -6.19 -16.31
CA GLU A 45 10.92 -4.81 -16.65
C GLU A 45 9.90 -3.88 -16.02
N VAL A 46 10.39 -2.92 -15.23
CA VAL A 46 9.56 -1.90 -14.59
C VAL A 46 9.53 -0.65 -15.47
N PHE A 47 8.33 -0.20 -15.82
CA PHE A 47 8.07 1.07 -16.50
C PHE A 47 7.56 2.06 -15.45
N SER A 48 8.35 3.07 -15.12
CA SER A 48 7.96 4.01 -14.06
C SER A 48 8.01 5.46 -14.50
N GLY A 49 7.00 6.24 -14.04
CA GLY A 49 7.07 7.69 -13.96
C GLY A 49 7.87 8.16 -12.75
N PRO A 50 8.26 9.45 -12.71
CA PRO A 50 8.96 10.03 -11.56
C PRO A 50 8.01 10.20 -10.34
N PRO A 51 8.56 10.14 -9.09
CA PRO A 51 9.93 9.74 -8.77
C PRO A 51 10.14 8.25 -9.07
N TYR A 52 11.33 7.95 -9.58
CA TYR A 52 11.67 6.59 -10.02
C TYR A 52 11.99 5.69 -8.82
N PRO A 53 11.66 4.37 -8.91
CA PRO A 53 12.00 3.41 -7.86
C PRO A 53 13.49 3.08 -7.86
N GLU A 54 14.00 2.69 -6.69
CA GLU A 54 15.25 1.95 -6.56
C GLU A 54 14.92 0.45 -6.65
N LEU A 55 15.48 -0.24 -7.62
CA LEU A 55 15.17 -1.63 -7.93
C LEU A 55 16.39 -2.54 -7.70
N ASP A 56 16.14 -3.85 -7.57
CA ASP A 56 17.17 -4.88 -7.65
C ASP A 56 17.90 -4.79 -9.00
N GLU A 57 19.22 -5.00 -9.01
CA GLU A 57 20.08 -4.87 -10.20
C GLU A 57 19.66 -5.78 -11.36
N ARG A 58 18.98 -6.88 -11.06
CA ARG A 58 18.44 -7.82 -12.06
C ARG A 58 17.15 -7.33 -12.72
N VAL A 59 16.51 -6.28 -12.19
CA VAL A 59 15.26 -5.72 -12.70
C VAL A 59 15.57 -4.55 -13.63
N ARG A 60 15.15 -4.65 -14.89
CA ARG A 60 15.30 -3.55 -15.84
C ARG A 60 14.33 -2.40 -15.52
N LEU A 61 14.82 -1.18 -15.50
CA LEU A 61 14.01 0.04 -15.36
C LEU A 61 13.94 0.80 -16.68
N THR A 62 12.72 0.94 -17.22
CA THR A 62 12.42 1.87 -18.32
C THR A 62 11.73 3.11 -17.74
N ARG A 63 12.43 4.24 -17.79
CA ARG A 63 11.94 5.53 -17.33
C ARG A 63 10.92 6.09 -18.30
N VAL A 64 9.74 6.46 -17.82
CA VAL A 64 8.67 7.12 -18.57
C VAL A 64 8.58 8.56 -18.07
N PRO A 65 9.29 9.49 -18.69
CA PRO A 65 9.40 10.85 -18.17
C PRO A 65 8.07 11.60 -18.25
N SER A 66 7.80 12.46 -17.25
CA SER A 66 6.68 13.40 -17.19
C SER A 66 7.19 14.81 -16.87
N LEU A 67 6.30 15.76 -16.69
CA LEU A 67 6.66 17.10 -16.19
C LEU A 67 7.05 17.09 -14.71
N ASP A 68 6.73 16.00 -13.99
CA ASP A 68 6.98 15.86 -12.55
C ASP A 68 6.50 17.09 -11.76
N LEU A 69 5.22 17.42 -11.97
CA LEU A 69 4.59 18.63 -11.41
C LEU A 69 4.48 18.63 -9.88
N TYR A 70 4.66 17.46 -9.26
CA TYR A 70 4.56 17.25 -7.80
C TYR A 70 5.91 16.88 -7.18
N ALA A 71 7.02 17.26 -7.85
CA ALA A 71 8.37 17.02 -7.35
C ALA A 71 8.62 17.80 -6.03
N GLU A 72 9.23 17.13 -5.06
CA GLU A 72 9.71 17.82 -3.85
C GLU A 72 11.03 18.56 -4.16
N PRO A 73 11.30 19.71 -3.55
CA PRO A 73 10.54 20.37 -2.47
C PRO A 73 9.43 21.32 -2.97
N ASP A 74 9.17 21.42 -4.26
CA ASP A 74 8.23 22.40 -4.86
C ASP A 74 7.06 21.68 -5.56
N PRO A 75 6.10 21.13 -4.81
CA PRO A 75 4.90 20.54 -5.39
C PRO A 75 4.03 21.62 -6.05
N PHE A 76 3.42 21.30 -7.20
CA PHE A 76 2.70 22.23 -8.08
C PHE A 76 3.60 23.21 -8.82
N ARG A 77 4.86 22.85 -9.04
CA ARG A 77 5.82 23.67 -9.77
C ARG A 77 5.33 24.08 -11.16
N LEU A 78 5.77 25.24 -11.62
CA LEU A 78 5.53 25.69 -12.97
C LEU A 78 6.66 25.21 -13.89
N PRO A 79 6.38 24.33 -14.88
CA PRO A 79 7.40 23.87 -15.80
C PRO A 79 7.84 25.00 -16.76
N ARG A 80 9.10 24.96 -17.19
CA ARG A 80 9.61 25.88 -18.20
C ARG A 80 9.05 25.50 -19.58
N PRO A 81 8.86 26.45 -20.52
CA PRO A 81 8.36 26.15 -21.86
C PRO A 81 9.16 25.05 -22.59
N SER A 82 10.48 24.97 -22.35
CA SER A 82 11.35 23.95 -22.92
C SER A 82 11.15 22.55 -22.41
N GLU A 83 10.41 22.36 -21.30
CA GLU A 83 10.10 21.05 -20.72
C GLU A 83 8.91 20.38 -21.41
N PHE A 84 8.10 21.14 -22.16
CA PHE A 84 6.97 20.59 -22.91
C PHE A 84 7.44 19.88 -24.18
N ARG A 85 7.36 18.55 -24.19
CA ARG A 85 7.83 17.70 -25.29
C ARG A 85 6.71 17.32 -26.26
N ASP A 86 5.49 17.16 -25.72
CA ASP A 86 4.34 16.68 -26.50
C ASP A 86 2.99 17.18 -25.95
N ARG A 87 1.91 16.77 -26.63
CA ARG A 87 0.53 17.08 -26.22
C ARG A 87 0.13 16.47 -24.88
N THR A 88 0.83 15.43 -24.41
CA THR A 88 0.55 14.81 -23.14
C THR A 88 1.07 15.67 -21.99
N ASP A 89 2.24 16.33 -22.19
CA ASP A 89 2.76 17.30 -21.23
C ASP A 89 1.81 18.51 -21.10
N LEU A 90 1.27 19.01 -22.23
CA LEU A 90 0.24 20.08 -22.19
C LEU A 90 -1.01 19.66 -21.45
N LEU A 91 -1.50 18.43 -21.68
CA LEU A 91 -2.67 17.88 -20.96
C LEU A 91 -2.38 17.75 -19.46
N GLU A 92 -1.17 17.31 -19.10
CA GLU A 92 -0.73 17.16 -17.72
C GLU A 92 -0.78 18.49 -16.97
N PHE A 93 -0.15 19.50 -17.55
CA PHE A 93 -0.12 20.86 -17.01
C PHE A 93 -1.53 21.49 -16.94
N ALA A 94 -2.31 21.45 -18.02
CA ALA A 94 -3.67 21.99 -18.05
C ALA A 94 -4.60 21.30 -17.02
N THR A 95 -4.42 19.98 -16.79
CA THR A 95 -5.18 19.25 -15.78
C THR A 95 -4.83 19.73 -14.37
N MET A 96 -3.54 19.95 -14.07
CA MET A 96 -3.08 20.51 -12.79
C MET A 96 -3.61 21.94 -12.60
N CYS A 97 -3.51 22.81 -13.60
CA CYS A 97 -4.01 24.18 -13.53
C CYS A 97 -5.53 24.26 -13.27
N THR A 98 -6.27 23.22 -13.66
CA THR A 98 -7.71 23.07 -13.37
C THR A 98 -7.99 22.24 -12.13
N ALA A 99 -7.04 22.17 -11.19
CA ALA A 99 -7.13 21.42 -9.94
C ALA A 99 -7.43 19.92 -10.10
N GLY A 100 -7.03 19.30 -11.20
CA GLY A 100 -7.13 17.86 -11.39
C GLY A 100 -5.79 17.16 -11.11
N PHE A 101 -5.82 15.87 -10.77
CA PHE A 101 -4.64 15.04 -10.65
C PHE A 101 -4.38 14.27 -11.95
N PRO A 102 -3.36 14.64 -12.76
CA PRO A 102 -3.16 14.11 -14.11
C PRO A 102 -2.39 12.80 -14.19
N GLU A 103 -1.47 12.55 -13.24
CA GLU A 103 -0.41 11.54 -13.37
C GLU A 103 -0.89 10.14 -13.81
N PRO A 104 -1.92 9.52 -13.22
CA PRO A 104 -2.34 8.19 -13.65
C PRO A 104 -2.74 8.13 -15.12
N ARG A 105 -3.45 9.17 -15.60
CA ARG A 105 -3.93 9.26 -16.99
C ARG A 105 -2.80 9.50 -17.97
N THR A 106 -1.93 10.47 -17.67
CA THR A 106 -0.86 10.90 -18.59
C THR A 106 0.27 9.89 -18.64
N PHE A 107 0.60 9.24 -17.52
CA PHE A 107 1.51 8.10 -17.50
C PHE A 107 1.03 6.98 -18.43
N CYS A 108 -0.23 6.54 -18.31
CA CYS A 108 -0.76 5.49 -19.17
C CYS A 108 -0.75 5.87 -20.64
N ARG A 109 -0.96 7.16 -21.00
CA ARG A 109 -0.84 7.65 -22.39
C ARG A 109 0.58 7.56 -22.94
N ARG A 110 1.59 7.69 -22.07
CA ARG A 110 3.01 7.60 -22.45
C ARG A 110 3.47 6.14 -22.54
N VAL A 111 3.07 5.31 -21.58
CA VAL A 111 3.56 3.93 -21.50
C VAL A 111 2.86 2.98 -22.48
N ALA A 112 1.57 3.19 -22.77
CA ALA A 112 0.81 2.29 -23.64
C ALA A 112 1.39 2.14 -25.06
N PRO A 113 1.81 3.19 -25.79
CA PRO A 113 2.44 3.02 -27.09
C PRO A 113 3.80 2.29 -27.00
N ILE A 114 4.57 2.49 -25.92
CA ILE A 114 5.83 1.77 -25.69
C ILE A 114 5.55 0.27 -25.55
N LEU A 115 4.57 -0.09 -24.72
CA LEU A 115 4.17 -1.48 -24.51
C LEU A 115 3.61 -2.11 -25.78
N ALA A 116 2.78 -1.39 -26.54
CA ALA A 116 2.22 -1.86 -27.80
C ALA A 116 3.30 -2.16 -28.84
N ALA A 117 4.30 -1.28 -28.98
CA ALA A 117 5.43 -1.49 -29.90
C ALA A 117 6.32 -2.67 -29.51
N ARG A 118 6.32 -3.06 -28.23
CA ARG A 118 7.13 -4.15 -27.66
C ARG A 118 6.29 -5.31 -27.15
N ALA A 119 5.05 -5.46 -27.63
CA ALA A 119 4.10 -6.45 -27.11
C ALA A 119 4.63 -7.89 -27.19
N SER A 120 5.45 -8.24 -28.21
CA SER A 120 6.06 -9.57 -28.34
C SER A 120 7.15 -9.86 -27.30
N GLU A 121 7.65 -8.86 -26.59
CA GLU A 121 8.67 -9.02 -25.56
C GLU A 121 8.09 -9.45 -24.20
N PHE A 122 6.77 -9.32 -24.01
CA PHE A 122 6.11 -9.57 -22.73
C PHE A 122 5.01 -10.63 -22.86
N ASP A 123 4.77 -11.33 -21.77
CA ASP A 123 3.69 -12.30 -21.64
C ASP A 123 2.48 -11.69 -20.89
N VAL A 124 2.71 -10.66 -20.07
CA VAL A 124 1.69 -9.97 -19.27
C VAL A 124 2.13 -8.54 -18.92
N VAL A 125 1.16 -7.63 -18.86
CA VAL A 125 1.32 -6.30 -18.24
C VAL A 125 0.65 -6.30 -16.89
N HIS A 126 1.37 -5.81 -15.88
CA HIS A 126 0.82 -5.57 -14.55
C HIS A 126 0.84 -4.07 -14.22
N ASP A 127 -0.34 -3.48 -14.10
CA ASP A 127 -0.51 -2.08 -13.75
C ASP A 127 -0.61 -1.87 -12.24
N ASN A 128 0.30 -1.06 -11.69
CA ASN A 128 0.29 -0.72 -10.27
C ASN A 128 -0.62 0.49 -10.00
N GLN A 129 -1.93 0.26 -10.04
CA GLN A 129 -3.01 1.21 -9.72
C GLN A 129 -3.02 2.54 -10.52
N ALA A 130 -2.44 2.60 -11.72
CA ALA A 130 -2.66 3.77 -12.58
C ALA A 130 -4.07 3.74 -13.18
N LEU A 131 -4.51 2.58 -13.68
CA LEU A 131 -5.84 2.32 -14.23
C LEU A 131 -6.28 3.42 -15.23
N GLY A 132 -5.35 3.80 -16.12
CA GLY A 132 -5.62 4.78 -17.14
C GLY A 132 -6.15 4.15 -18.42
N PRO A 133 -7.08 4.83 -19.16
CA PRO A 133 -7.77 4.24 -20.32
C PRO A 133 -6.86 3.74 -21.45
N ALA A 134 -5.67 4.34 -21.60
CA ALA A 134 -4.73 3.94 -22.64
C ALA A 134 -4.21 2.50 -22.46
N LEU A 135 -4.15 1.97 -21.24
CA LEU A 135 -3.74 0.58 -21.01
C LEU A 135 -4.73 -0.44 -21.60
N LEU A 136 -6.01 -0.09 -21.73
CA LEU A 136 -6.99 -0.96 -22.36
C LEU A 136 -6.70 -1.18 -23.85
N THR A 137 -5.96 -0.27 -24.51
CA THR A 137 -5.55 -0.50 -25.91
C THR A 137 -4.49 -1.58 -26.02
N VAL A 138 -3.64 -1.73 -25.01
CA VAL A 138 -2.63 -2.77 -24.93
C VAL A 138 -3.31 -4.15 -24.72
N ALA A 139 -4.30 -4.20 -23.83
CA ALA A 139 -5.10 -5.41 -23.62
C ALA A 139 -5.85 -5.84 -24.88
N ARG A 140 -6.49 -4.90 -25.60
CA ARG A 140 -7.17 -5.16 -26.88
C ARG A 140 -6.21 -5.62 -27.99
N ALA A 141 -4.95 -5.24 -27.93
CA ALA A 141 -3.90 -5.73 -28.84
C ALA A 141 -3.42 -7.15 -28.48
N GLY A 142 -4.05 -7.80 -27.49
CA GLY A 142 -3.81 -9.21 -27.14
C GLY A 142 -2.74 -9.44 -26.09
N LEU A 143 -2.19 -8.38 -25.45
CA LEU A 143 -1.28 -8.53 -24.33
C LEU A 143 -2.09 -8.53 -23.01
N PRO A 144 -2.13 -9.63 -22.23
CA PRO A 144 -2.92 -9.73 -21.02
C PRO A 144 -2.61 -8.61 -20.03
N LEU A 145 -3.66 -7.98 -19.49
CA LEU A 145 -3.56 -6.90 -18.50
C LEU A 145 -4.06 -7.38 -17.15
N VAL A 146 -3.21 -7.27 -16.15
CA VAL A 146 -3.53 -7.44 -14.72
C VAL A 146 -3.32 -6.10 -14.04
N ALA A 147 -4.13 -5.73 -13.05
CA ALA A 147 -3.88 -4.52 -12.29
C ALA A 147 -4.01 -4.76 -10.78
N THR A 148 -3.24 -4.04 -9.98
CA THR A 148 -3.41 -4.02 -8.52
C THR A 148 -4.22 -2.80 -8.11
N ILE A 149 -5.19 -3.00 -7.22
CA ILE A 149 -5.89 -1.94 -6.49
C ILE A 149 -5.49 -2.06 -5.02
N HIS A 150 -4.57 -1.21 -4.58
CA HIS A 150 -4.14 -1.20 -3.18
C HIS A 150 -5.26 -0.75 -2.27
N HIS A 151 -6.03 0.24 -2.75
CA HIS A 151 -7.16 0.78 -2.03
C HIS A 151 -7.93 1.75 -2.96
N PRO A 152 -9.26 1.74 -2.95
CA PRO A 152 -10.06 2.50 -3.93
C PRO A 152 -10.02 4.02 -3.78
N ILE A 153 -9.32 4.58 -2.78
CA ILE A 153 -9.19 6.03 -2.49
C ILE A 153 -10.57 6.74 -2.34
N SER A 154 -11.66 6.00 -2.39
CA SER A 154 -13.03 6.52 -2.25
C SER A 154 -13.29 7.02 -0.84
N VAL A 155 -12.82 6.29 0.17
CA VAL A 155 -12.98 6.64 1.58
C VAL A 155 -12.20 7.92 1.90
N ASP A 156 -10.93 8.02 1.46
CA ASP A 156 -10.13 9.24 1.65
C ASP A 156 -10.81 10.44 1.00
N ARG A 157 -11.28 10.27 -0.26
CA ARG A 157 -12.01 11.31 -0.98
C ARG A 157 -13.24 11.80 -0.21
N GLU A 158 -14.04 10.90 0.32
CA GLU A 158 -15.27 11.25 1.05
C GLU A 158 -14.95 12.03 2.33
N LEU A 159 -13.97 11.57 3.08
CA LEU A 159 -13.54 12.19 4.33
C LEU A 159 -12.88 13.55 4.10
N GLU A 160 -12.00 13.68 3.10
CA GLU A 160 -11.38 14.96 2.78
C GLU A 160 -12.41 15.99 2.31
N ILE A 161 -13.37 15.57 1.47
CA ILE A 161 -14.45 16.46 1.01
C ILE A 161 -15.36 16.86 2.18
N ALA A 162 -15.70 15.92 3.08
CA ALA A 162 -16.56 16.20 4.24
C ALA A 162 -15.89 17.16 5.25
N ALA A 163 -14.60 17.01 5.45
CA ALA A 163 -13.82 17.86 6.37
C ALA A 163 -13.51 19.25 5.79
N ALA A 164 -13.59 19.43 4.47
CA ALA A 164 -13.20 20.66 3.81
C ALA A 164 -14.30 21.73 3.87
N PRO A 165 -13.93 23.02 4.01
CA PRO A 165 -14.85 24.15 3.84
C PRO A 165 -15.55 24.09 2.48
N TRP A 166 -16.80 24.53 2.39
CA TRP A 166 -17.63 24.42 1.19
C TRP A 166 -16.97 24.96 -0.09
N TYR A 167 -16.21 26.04 -0.01
CA TYR A 167 -15.50 26.65 -1.15
C TYR A 167 -14.36 25.78 -1.69
N ARG A 168 -13.76 24.88 -0.88
CA ARG A 168 -12.73 23.92 -1.31
C ARG A 168 -13.29 22.61 -1.83
N GLN A 169 -14.54 22.28 -1.54
CA GLN A 169 -15.12 20.99 -1.92
C GLN A 169 -15.16 20.77 -3.43
N LEU A 170 -15.42 21.83 -4.24
CA LEU A 170 -15.40 21.72 -5.70
C LEU A 170 -13.99 21.38 -6.22
N THR A 171 -12.96 22.04 -5.68
CA THR A 171 -11.56 21.78 -6.00
C THR A 171 -11.18 20.32 -5.66
N LEU A 172 -11.55 19.84 -4.48
CA LEU A 172 -11.32 18.46 -4.06
C LEU A 172 -12.07 17.45 -4.93
N ARG A 173 -13.34 17.71 -5.26
CA ARG A 173 -14.10 16.86 -6.19
C ARG A 173 -13.44 16.78 -7.57
N ARG A 174 -12.83 17.86 -8.02
CA ARG A 174 -12.09 17.91 -9.29
C ARG A 174 -10.76 17.17 -9.16
N TRP A 175 -10.03 17.37 -8.05
CA TRP A 175 -8.79 16.65 -7.73
C TRP A 175 -8.99 15.15 -7.77
N PHE A 176 -9.97 14.62 -7.04
CA PHE A 176 -10.31 13.20 -7.00
C PHE A 176 -11.07 12.69 -8.24
N GLY A 177 -11.17 13.49 -9.29
CA GLY A 177 -11.82 13.08 -10.55
C GLY A 177 -11.20 11.86 -11.22
N PHE A 178 -9.90 11.61 -10.97
CA PHE A 178 -9.19 10.43 -11.46
C PHE A 178 -9.75 9.11 -10.88
N VAL A 179 -10.30 9.11 -9.68
CA VAL A 179 -10.90 7.91 -9.05
C VAL A 179 -12.06 7.38 -9.91
N ARG A 180 -12.88 8.26 -10.48
CA ARG A 180 -13.95 7.86 -11.41
C ARG A 180 -13.39 7.26 -12.71
N MET A 181 -12.25 7.76 -13.18
CA MET A 181 -11.55 7.20 -14.33
C MET A 181 -11.03 5.79 -14.00
N GLN A 182 -10.36 5.63 -12.87
CA GLN A 182 -9.87 4.34 -12.41
C GLN A 182 -11.00 3.31 -12.29
N ALA A 183 -12.13 3.67 -11.68
CA ALA A 183 -13.28 2.80 -11.57
C ALA A 183 -13.84 2.35 -12.93
N ARG A 184 -13.89 3.25 -13.95
CA ARG A 184 -14.34 2.90 -15.30
C ARG A 184 -13.39 1.95 -16.01
N VAL A 185 -12.09 2.11 -15.81
CA VAL A 185 -11.07 1.24 -16.39
C VAL A 185 -11.06 -0.12 -15.68
N ALA A 186 -11.09 -0.12 -14.35
CA ALA A 186 -11.08 -1.34 -13.54
C ALA A 186 -12.24 -2.30 -13.92
N ARG A 187 -13.43 -1.77 -14.25
CA ARG A 187 -14.56 -2.60 -14.73
C ARG A 187 -14.30 -3.34 -16.05
N GLN A 188 -13.27 -2.95 -16.79
CA GLN A 188 -12.88 -3.52 -18.09
C GLN A 188 -11.62 -4.38 -17.99
N VAL A 189 -11.05 -4.54 -16.79
CA VAL A 189 -9.90 -5.41 -16.54
C VAL A 189 -10.39 -6.68 -15.86
N ASP A 190 -10.13 -7.83 -16.45
CA ASP A 190 -10.67 -9.11 -15.97
C ASP A 190 -9.93 -9.66 -14.75
N HIS A 191 -8.70 -9.21 -14.50
CA HIS A 191 -7.89 -9.67 -13.37
C HIS A 191 -7.36 -8.51 -12.55
N LEU A 192 -7.94 -8.31 -11.37
CA LEU A 192 -7.58 -7.27 -10.42
C LEU A 192 -7.09 -7.89 -9.11
N LEU A 193 -5.89 -7.52 -8.68
CA LEU A 193 -5.35 -7.92 -7.40
C LEU A 193 -5.75 -6.90 -6.34
N VAL A 194 -6.19 -7.40 -5.20
CA VAL A 194 -6.50 -6.59 -4.01
C VAL A 194 -5.82 -7.19 -2.79
N PRO A 195 -5.37 -6.38 -1.81
CA PRO A 195 -4.53 -6.87 -0.72
C PRO A 195 -5.30 -7.64 0.37
N SER A 196 -6.64 -7.54 0.41
CA SER A 196 -7.47 -8.15 1.45
C SER A 196 -8.91 -8.39 0.97
N LEU A 197 -9.67 -9.21 1.70
CA LEU A 197 -11.12 -9.35 1.49
C LEU A 197 -11.85 -8.03 1.74
N SER A 198 -11.42 -7.28 2.75
CA SER A 198 -11.97 -5.94 3.03
C SER A 198 -11.79 -5.01 1.83
N SER A 199 -10.58 -4.92 1.26
CA SER A 199 -10.33 -4.14 0.05
C SER A 199 -11.13 -4.65 -1.16
N SER A 200 -11.38 -5.97 -1.25
CA SER A 200 -12.26 -6.54 -2.27
C SER A 200 -13.69 -6.03 -2.14
N HIS A 201 -14.25 -6.06 -0.93
CA HIS A 201 -15.60 -5.55 -0.66
C HIS A 201 -15.71 -4.04 -0.96
N ASP A 202 -14.69 -3.27 -0.58
CA ASP A 202 -14.65 -1.84 -0.88
C ASP A 202 -14.58 -1.57 -2.39
N ALA A 203 -13.78 -2.35 -3.11
CA ALA A 203 -13.66 -2.22 -4.56
C ALA A 203 -14.97 -2.60 -5.29
N ILE A 204 -15.68 -3.62 -4.82
CA ILE A 204 -17.01 -3.98 -5.32
C ILE A 204 -18.00 -2.85 -5.07
N ARG A 205 -18.08 -2.35 -3.83
CA ARG A 205 -19.02 -1.29 -3.43
C ARG A 205 -18.75 0.01 -4.17
N ASP A 206 -17.49 0.47 -4.22
CA ASP A 206 -17.14 1.83 -4.63
C ASP A 206 -16.84 1.94 -6.13
N PHE A 207 -16.28 0.89 -6.73
CA PHE A 207 -15.96 0.86 -8.15
C PHE A 207 -16.99 0.08 -8.98
N GLY A 208 -17.89 -0.67 -8.34
CA GLY A 208 -18.89 -1.50 -9.00
C GLY A 208 -18.25 -2.66 -9.77
N LEU A 209 -17.25 -3.32 -9.15
CA LEU A 209 -16.53 -4.43 -9.76
C LEU A 209 -17.30 -5.75 -9.58
N ARG A 210 -17.05 -6.69 -10.48
CA ARG A 210 -17.56 -8.07 -10.34
C ARG A 210 -16.64 -8.87 -9.41
N PRO A 211 -17.19 -9.73 -8.54
CA PRO A 211 -16.37 -10.56 -7.64
C PRO A 211 -15.37 -11.48 -8.37
N ASP A 212 -15.72 -11.96 -9.56
CA ASP A 212 -14.91 -12.87 -10.38
C ASP A 212 -13.64 -12.21 -10.96
N GLN A 213 -13.61 -10.88 -11.07
CA GLN A 213 -12.42 -10.11 -11.47
C GLN A 213 -11.38 -10.00 -10.36
N LEU A 214 -11.77 -10.21 -9.09
CA LEU A 214 -10.96 -9.88 -7.93
C LEU A 214 -10.19 -11.08 -7.39
N HIS A 215 -8.90 -10.90 -7.22
CA HIS A 215 -7.99 -11.88 -6.64
C HIS A 215 -7.36 -11.29 -5.38
N VAL A 216 -7.64 -11.91 -4.23
CA VAL A 216 -7.03 -11.47 -2.96
C VAL A 216 -5.58 -11.97 -2.92
N VAL A 217 -4.65 -11.04 -2.98
CA VAL A 217 -3.20 -11.26 -2.91
C VAL A 217 -2.64 -10.32 -1.85
N PRO A 218 -2.44 -10.80 -0.62
CA PRO A 218 -1.90 -9.97 0.46
C PRO A 218 -0.52 -9.42 0.11
N MET A 219 -0.24 -8.21 0.59
CA MET A 219 1.10 -7.64 0.49
C MET A 219 2.04 -8.34 1.47
N GLY A 220 3.31 -8.44 1.09
CA GLY A 220 4.35 -9.02 1.90
C GLY A 220 5.05 -8.01 2.81
N VAL A 221 5.85 -8.55 3.72
CA VAL A 221 6.86 -7.84 4.50
C VAL A 221 8.22 -8.51 4.30
N ASP A 222 9.30 -7.74 4.40
CA ASP A 222 10.65 -8.27 4.38
C ASP A 222 10.98 -8.88 5.75
N THR A 223 10.85 -10.21 5.84
CA THR A 223 11.03 -10.96 7.10
C THR A 223 12.49 -11.08 7.53
N ASP A 224 13.46 -10.77 6.68
CA ASP A 224 14.88 -10.70 7.03
C ASP A 224 15.20 -9.35 7.66
N LEU A 225 14.56 -8.30 7.17
CA LEU A 225 14.67 -6.96 7.71
C LEU A 225 13.89 -6.82 9.01
N PHE A 226 12.58 -7.13 8.98
CA PHE A 226 11.68 -7.11 10.14
C PHE A 226 11.72 -8.47 10.85
N ARG A 227 12.53 -8.57 11.89
CA ARG A 227 12.69 -9.78 12.68
C ARG A 227 12.97 -9.45 14.15
N PRO A 228 12.74 -10.37 15.07
CA PRO A 228 13.13 -10.18 16.46
C PRO A 228 14.62 -9.91 16.60
N ARG A 229 14.99 -8.88 17.37
CA ARG A 229 16.37 -8.45 17.59
C ARG A 229 16.55 -7.93 19.01
N GLY A 230 17.59 -8.34 19.70
CA GLY A 230 17.98 -7.80 20.99
C GLY A 230 16.89 -7.82 22.08
N PRO A 231 17.18 -7.21 23.22
CA PRO A 231 16.20 -7.06 24.29
C PRO A 231 15.18 -5.95 23.96
N ARG A 232 13.98 -6.10 24.48
CA ARG A 232 12.96 -5.04 24.40
C ARG A 232 13.22 -3.94 25.43
N VAL A 233 12.91 -2.73 25.07
CA VAL A 233 13.01 -1.58 25.98
C VAL A 233 11.75 -1.50 26.84
N PRO A 234 11.87 -1.58 28.17
CA PRO A 234 10.72 -1.55 29.06
C PRO A 234 9.83 -0.31 28.83
N GLY A 235 8.53 -0.55 28.79
CA GLY A 235 7.51 0.49 28.61
C GLY A 235 7.46 1.09 27.18
N ARG A 236 8.29 0.64 26.23
CA ARG A 236 8.28 1.20 24.87
C ARG A 236 7.06 0.71 24.09
N ILE A 237 6.24 1.67 23.65
CA ILE A 237 5.16 1.48 22.70
C ILE A 237 5.56 2.13 21.39
N VAL A 238 5.27 1.50 20.25
CA VAL A 238 5.55 2.06 18.93
C VAL A 238 4.28 2.13 18.08
N ALA A 239 4.13 3.21 17.31
CA ALA A 239 3.10 3.33 16.30
C ALA A 239 3.69 3.93 15.01
N LEU A 240 3.47 3.28 13.87
CA LEU A 240 3.78 3.80 12.54
C LEU A 240 2.49 4.36 11.93
N CYS A 241 2.29 5.66 12.03
CA CYS A 241 1.09 6.30 11.50
C CYS A 241 1.34 7.78 11.22
N SER A 242 0.68 8.32 10.19
CA SER A 242 0.71 9.76 9.91
C SER A 242 0.02 10.53 11.05
N ALA A 243 0.75 11.45 11.70
CA ALA A 243 0.33 12.10 12.93
C ALA A 243 -1.01 12.87 12.80
N ASP A 244 -1.15 13.65 11.72
CA ASP A 244 -2.31 14.52 11.53
C ASP A 244 -3.36 13.96 10.56
N VAL A 245 -3.35 12.63 10.33
CA VAL A 245 -4.36 11.92 9.54
C VAL A 245 -5.36 11.24 10.49
N PRO A 246 -6.61 11.74 10.62
CA PRO A 246 -7.57 11.24 11.59
C PRO A 246 -7.84 9.75 11.48
N LEU A 247 -7.87 9.21 10.25
CA LEU A 247 -8.07 7.77 9.98
C LEU A 247 -7.04 6.85 10.61
N LYS A 248 -5.85 7.37 10.93
CA LYS A 248 -4.79 6.58 11.57
C LYS A 248 -4.95 6.47 13.10
N GLY A 249 -5.93 7.16 13.67
CA GLY A 249 -6.37 6.97 15.05
C GLY A 249 -5.35 7.39 16.12
N LEU A 250 -4.33 8.17 15.79
CA LEU A 250 -3.31 8.58 16.75
C LEU A 250 -3.92 9.31 17.96
N ALA A 251 -4.97 10.11 17.74
CA ALA A 251 -5.65 10.80 18.84
C ALA A 251 -6.29 9.84 19.86
N VAL A 252 -6.76 8.67 19.42
CA VAL A 252 -7.28 7.61 20.30
C VAL A 252 -6.14 7.00 21.12
N LEU A 253 -5.00 6.73 20.48
CA LEU A 253 -3.81 6.18 21.15
C LEU A 253 -3.23 7.17 22.18
N LEU A 254 -3.18 8.46 21.87
CA LEU A 254 -2.71 9.48 22.82
C LEU A 254 -3.60 9.55 24.07
N ARG A 255 -4.92 9.49 23.90
CA ARG A 255 -5.85 9.44 25.05
C ARG A 255 -5.71 8.12 25.84
N ALA A 256 -5.50 7.01 25.16
CA ALA A 256 -5.23 5.73 25.82
C ALA A 256 -3.92 5.77 26.62
N LEU A 257 -2.86 6.37 26.06
CA LEU A 257 -1.58 6.57 26.74
C LEU A 257 -1.73 7.43 27.99
N ALA A 258 -2.53 8.49 27.93
CA ALA A 258 -2.80 9.38 29.06
C ALA A 258 -3.54 8.64 30.21
N ALA A 259 -4.38 7.67 29.86
CA ALA A 259 -5.13 6.87 30.83
C ALA A 259 -4.34 5.68 31.40
N LEU A 260 -3.16 5.36 30.85
CA LEU A 260 -2.31 4.29 31.38
C LEU A 260 -1.66 4.71 32.71
N PRO A 261 -1.67 3.86 33.74
CA PRO A 261 -0.97 4.11 34.99
C PRO A 261 0.53 4.35 34.78
N ASP A 262 1.11 5.27 35.57
CA ASP A 262 2.53 5.65 35.49
C ASP A 262 3.48 4.49 35.83
N GLU A 263 3.02 3.53 36.63
CA GLU A 263 3.77 2.34 37.02
C GLU A 263 4.22 1.49 35.82
N HIS A 264 3.53 1.56 34.68
CA HIS A 264 3.94 0.88 33.47
C HIS A 264 5.16 1.53 32.80
N GLY A 265 5.54 2.74 33.17
CA GLY A 265 6.63 3.49 32.53
C GLY A 265 6.42 3.68 31.02
N ALA A 266 5.15 3.69 30.57
CA ALA A 266 4.77 3.65 29.17
C ALA A 266 5.23 4.89 28.41
N ARG A 267 5.99 4.70 27.34
CA ARG A 267 6.48 5.74 26.44
C ARG A 267 6.17 5.39 25.00
N LEU A 268 5.54 6.30 24.29
CA LEU A 268 5.14 6.12 22.89
C LEU A 268 6.16 6.75 21.94
N THR A 269 6.67 5.96 21.01
CA THR A 269 7.38 6.47 19.85
C THR A 269 6.47 6.39 18.63
N VAL A 270 6.19 7.54 18.02
CA VAL A 270 5.41 7.65 16.78
C VAL A 270 6.36 7.91 15.62
N VAL A 271 6.37 7.02 14.63
CA VAL A 271 7.13 7.24 13.40
C VAL A 271 6.33 8.15 12.48
N SER A 272 6.52 9.44 12.66
CA SER A 272 5.86 10.51 11.90
C SER A 272 6.49 11.86 12.24
N ARG A 273 6.14 12.86 11.44
CA ARG A 273 6.40 14.28 11.76
C ARG A 273 5.05 14.99 11.89
N PRO A 274 4.66 15.44 13.09
CA PRO A 274 3.45 16.24 13.26
C PRO A 274 3.61 17.60 12.57
N GLN A 275 2.48 18.18 12.15
CA GLN A 275 2.47 19.55 11.64
C GLN A 275 2.71 20.53 12.78
N PRO A 276 3.63 21.50 12.64
CA PRO A 276 3.86 22.53 13.65
C PRO A 276 2.57 23.30 13.98
N GLY A 277 2.19 23.34 15.25
CA GLY A 277 0.93 23.92 15.71
C GLY A 277 -0.32 23.12 15.30
N GLY A 278 -0.16 21.93 14.78
CA GLY A 278 -1.23 21.02 14.35
C GLY A 278 -2.04 20.43 15.49
N GLN A 279 -3.06 19.64 15.15
CA GLN A 279 -3.96 19.05 16.15
C GLN A 279 -3.26 18.02 17.04
N THR A 280 -2.31 17.29 16.51
CA THR A 280 -1.54 16.30 17.27
C THR A 280 -0.68 16.96 18.33
N GLU A 281 0.05 18.05 18.02
CA GLU A 281 0.86 18.77 19.01
C GLU A 281 0.00 19.37 20.12
N LYS A 282 -1.13 19.98 19.75
CA LYS A 282 -2.10 20.52 20.72
C LYS A 282 -2.62 19.44 21.67
N LEU A 283 -3.01 18.29 21.13
CA LEU A 283 -3.52 17.19 21.93
C LEU A 283 -2.46 16.61 22.87
N VAL A 284 -1.20 16.49 22.43
CA VAL A 284 -0.08 16.07 23.29
C VAL A 284 0.11 17.05 24.45
N ALA A 285 0.01 18.35 24.20
CA ALA A 285 0.11 19.38 25.25
C ALA A 285 -1.10 19.35 26.19
N GLU A 286 -2.32 19.28 25.69
CA GLU A 286 -3.56 19.20 26.46
C GLU A 286 -3.58 17.99 27.40
N LEU A 287 -3.06 16.84 26.94
CA LEU A 287 -2.97 15.62 27.74
C LEU A 287 -1.72 15.55 28.65
N GLY A 288 -0.83 16.55 28.62
CA GLY A 288 0.39 16.55 29.42
C GLY A 288 1.42 15.49 29.03
N LEU A 289 1.39 14.99 27.77
CA LEU A 289 2.16 13.84 27.33
C LEU A 289 3.54 14.18 26.73
N ALA A 290 3.98 15.42 26.75
CA ALA A 290 5.24 15.86 26.12
C ALA A 290 6.47 15.03 26.57
N HIS A 291 6.47 14.53 27.80
CA HIS A 291 7.55 13.71 28.37
C HIS A 291 7.41 12.19 28.07
N ARG A 292 6.25 11.74 27.56
CA ARG A 292 5.95 10.32 27.26
C ARG A 292 5.84 10.04 25.77
N VAL A 293 5.76 11.06 24.89
CA VAL A 293 5.61 10.90 23.44
C VAL A 293 6.84 11.44 22.72
N HIS A 294 7.41 10.61 21.87
CA HIS A 294 8.51 10.95 20.99
C HIS A 294 8.11 10.77 19.52
N PHE A 295 8.32 11.79 18.70
CA PHE A 295 8.12 11.71 17.25
C PHE A 295 9.45 11.46 16.56
N ALA A 296 9.55 10.35 15.83
CA ALA A 296 10.71 9.97 15.04
C ALA A 296 10.39 10.13 13.54
N ALA A 297 11.14 10.97 12.86
CA ALA A 297 10.98 11.22 11.43
C ALA A 297 12.26 10.92 10.66
N GLY A 298 12.14 10.54 9.38
CA GLY A 298 13.30 10.31 8.52
C GLY A 298 14.08 9.04 8.83
N LEU A 299 13.47 8.08 9.53
CA LEU A 299 14.07 6.78 9.76
C LEU A 299 14.19 6.00 8.44
N THR A 300 15.28 5.26 8.29
CA THR A 300 15.42 4.24 7.24
C THR A 300 14.58 3.02 7.56
N ASP A 301 14.34 2.15 6.57
CA ASP A 301 13.66 0.87 6.78
C ASP A 301 14.33 0.04 7.90
N ALA A 302 15.68 0.06 7.96
CA ALA A 302 16.45 -0.58 9.03
C ALA A 302 16.18 0.04 10.41
N GLY A 303 16.12 1.36 10.49
CA GLY A 303 15.78 2.08 11.73
C GLY A 303 14.35 1.80 12.21
N ILE A 304 13.40 1.68 11.29
CA ILE A 304 12.03 1.29 11.60
C ILE A 304 11.99 -0.15 12.13
N ALA A 305 12.70 -1.07 11.48
CA ALA A 305 12.76 -2.47 11.90
C ALA A 305 13.40 -2.62 13.30
N GLU A 306 14.45 -1.86 13.60
CA GLU A 306 15.08 -1.84 14.93
C GLU A 306 14.14 -1.27 15.99
N LEU A 307 13.44 -0.17 15.66
CA LEU A 307 12.45 0.43 16.57
C LEU A 307 11.32 -0.56 16.87
N MET A 308 10.76 -1.22 15.85
CA MET A 308 9.73 -2.25 16.03
C MET A 308 10.22 -3.40 16.89
N ALA A 309 11.41 -3.95 16.59
CA ALA A 309 11.98 -5.07 17.34
C ALA A 309 12.28 -4.72 18.81
N SER A 310 12.56 -3.46 19.12
CA SER A 310 12.86 -3.01 20.47
C SER A 310 11.63 -2.64 21.31
N ALA A 311 10.44 -2.56 20.71
CA ALA A 311 9.23 -2.18 21.43
C ALA A 311 8.59 -3.37 22.15
N GLU A 312 8.00 -3.15 23.32
CA GLU A 312 7.21 -4.15 24.03
C GLU A 312 5.84 -4.33 23.39
N VAL A 313 5.24 -3.23 22.91
CA VAL A 313 3.92 -3.21 22.28
C VAL A 313 3.96 -2.36 21.03
N ALA A 314 3.40 -2.86 19.94
CA ALA A 314 3.09 -2.07 18.75
C ALA A 314 1.60 -1.77 18.72
N CYS A 315 1.24 -0.55 18.27
CA CYS A 315 -0.15 -0.13 18.17
C CYS A 315 -0.50 0.30 16.75
N VAL A 316 -1.63 -0.22 16.24
CA VAL A 316 -2.26 0.21 14.99
C VAL A 316 -3.72 0.59 15.28
N PRO A 317 -3.95 1.83 15.79
CA PRO A 317 -5.26 2.27 16.28
C PRO A 317 -6.16 2.82 15.17
N SER A 318 -5.92 2.43 13.92
CA SER A 318 -6.57 2.97 12.74
C SER A 318 -8.10 2.84 12.79
N LEU A 319 -8.79 3.82 12.22
CA LEU A 319 -10.25 3.80 12.06
C LEU A 319 -10.68 3.10 10.74
N TYR A 320 -9.73 2.96 9.82
CA TYR A 320 -9.87 2.22 8.57
C TYR A 320 -8.51 1.74 8.07
N GLU A 321 -8.46 0.51 7.53
CA GLU A 321 -7.28 -0.06 6.87
C GLU A 321 -7.69 -1.00 5.73
N GLY A 322 -7.21 -0.72 4.52
CA GLY A 322 -7.35 -1.63 3.38
C GLY A 322 -6.35 -2.80 3.42
N PHE A 323 -5.17 -2.53 3.95
CA PHE A 323 -4.12 -3.47 4.38
C PHE A 323 -3.15 -2.69 5.27
N SER A 324 -2.60 -3.31 6.28
CA SER A 324 -1.71 -2.60 7.21
C SER A 324 -0.29 -3.14 7.17
N LEU A 325 0.60 -2.49 6.42
CA LEU A 325 2.03 -2.77 6.47
C LEU A 325 2.59 -2.62 7.91
N PRO A 326 2.28 -1.54 8.66
CA PRO A 326 2.72 -1.43 10.05
C PRO A 326 2.33 -2.61 10.94
N ALA A 327 1.15 -3.20 10.74
CA ALA A 327 0.74 -4.37 11.49
C ALA A 327 1.59 -5.60 11.15
N VAL A 328 1.80 -5.90 9.86
CA VAL A 328 2.63 -7.05 9.46
C VAL A 328 4.10 -6.84 9.80
N GLU A 329 4.63 -5.61 9.77
CA GLU A 329 6.00 -5.26 10.19
C GLU A 329 6.20 -5.49 11.70
N ALA A 330 5.25 -5.06 12.53
CA ALA A 330 5.28 -5.33 13.96
C ALA A 330 5.22 -6.83 14.26
N MET A 331 4.30 -7.54 13.62
CA MET A 331 4.15 -8.99 13.73
C MET A 331 5.41 -9.73 13.27
N ALA A 332 6.01 -9.32 12.15
CA ALA A 332 7.27 -9.85 11.64
C ALA A 332 8.42 -9.66 12.63
N SER A 333 8.47 -8.52 13.31
CA SER A 333 9.45 -8.21 14.37
C SER A 333 9.20 -8.97 15.67
N GLY A 334 8.17 -9.83 15.73
CA GLY A 334 7.76 -10.56 16.92
C GLY A 334 7.27 -9.63 18.03
N THR A 335 6.80 -8.43 17.72
CA THR A 335 6.32 -7.45 18.68
C THR A 335 4.83 -7.69 18.94
N ALA A 336 4.44 -7.71 20.22
CA ALA A 336 3.03 -7.87 20.56
C ALA A 336 2.22 -6.70 20.01
N LEU A 337 1.20 -7.00 19.21
CA LEU A 337 0.40 -6.02 18.49
C LEU A 337 -0.96 -5.80 19.16
N VAL A 338 -1.33 -4.53 19.37
CA VAL A 338 -2.71 -4.12 19.64
C VAL A 338 -3.20 -3.33 18.42
N ALA A 339 -4.31 -3.76 17.83
CA ALA A 339 -4.86 -3.13 16.64
C ALA A 339 -6.38 -2.94 16.74
N SER A 340 -6.91 -1.95 16.02
CA SER A 340 -8.36 -1.79 15.88
C SER A 340 -8.97 -2.94 15.07
N ASP A 341 -10.15 -3.39 15.45
CA ASP A 341 -10.94 -4.39 14.69
C ASP A 341 -11.66 -3.72 13.52
N VAL A 342 -10.88 -3.29 12.50
CA VAL A 342 -11.40 -2.61 11.31
C VAL A 342 -10.74 -3.15 10.03
N GLY A 343 -11.51 -3.18 8.97
CA GLY A 343 -11.02 -3.50 7.64
C GLY A 343 -10.17 -4.78 7.62
N ALA A 344 -9.02 -4.70 6.99
CA ALA A 344 -8.10 -5.83 6.84
C ALA A 344 -7.31 -6.16 8.12
N LEU A 345 -7.31 -5.33 9.16
CA LEU A 345 -6.56 -5.62 10.40
C LEU A 345 -7.00 -6.94 11.04
N ALA A 346 -8.30 -7.23 11.05
CA ALA A 346 -8.81 -8.51 11.53
C ALA A 346 -8.35 -9.71 10.68
N GLU A 347 -8.17 -9.53 9.38
CA GLU A 347 -7.65 -10.56 8.47
C GLU A 347 -6.15 -10.79 8.70
N VAL A 348 -5.39 -9.72 8.93
CA VAL A 348 -3.96 -9.75 9.19
C VAL A 348 -3.67 -10.38 10.56
N VAL A 349 -4.30 -9.87 11.61
CA VAL A 349 -4.04 -10.27 13.00
C VAL A 349 -4.66 -11.63 13.30
N GLY A 350 -5.87 -11.90 12.79
CA GLY A 350 -6.69 -13.04 13.21
C GLY A 350 -7.54 -12.71 14.44
N ARG A 351 -8.73 -13.32 14.52
CA ARG A 351 -9.70 -13.08 15.60
C ARG A 351 -9.56 -14.03 16.79
N ASP A 352 -8.57 -14.93 16.77
CA ASP A 352 -8.32 -15.94 17.81
C ASP A 352 -7.47 -15.41 18.98
N GLY A 353 -7.01 -14.15 18.91
CA GLY A 353 -6.18 -13.51 19.94
C GLY A 353 -4.75 -14.03 20.06
N ARG A 354 -4.32 -14.94 19.15
CA ARG A 354 -2.98 -15.56 19.21
C ARG A 354 -1.88 -14.67 18.68
N ALA A 355 -2.14 -13.95 17.59
CA ALA A 355 -1.12 -13.16 16.90
C ALA A 355 -1.24 -11.64 17.15
N GLY A 356 -2.15 -11.23 18.01
CA GLY A 356 -2.38 -9.85 18.42
C GLY A 356 -3.69 -9.67 19.16
N VAL A 357 -3.90 -8.49 19.70
CA VAL A 357 -5.13 -8.11 20.41
C VAL A 357 -5.91 -7.13 19.53
N LEU A 358 -7.13 -7.50 19.16
CA LEU A 358 -8.06 -6.63 18.45
C LEU A 358 -8.97 -5.92 19.46
N VAL A 359 -9.15 -4.61 19.28
CA VAL A 359 -10.01 -3.75 20.09
C VAL A 359 -11.02 -3.00 19.22
N PRO A 360 -12.20 -2.64 19.72
CA PRO A 360 -13.13 -1.79 18.95
C PRO A 360 -12.46 -0.49 18.52
N ALA A 361 -12.74 -0.03 17.30
CA ALA A 361 -12.19 1.23 16.80
C ALA A 361 -12.69 2.42 17.63
N ALA A 362 -11.84 3.42 17.80
CA ALA A 362 -12.10 4.63 18.58
C ALA A 362 -12.41 4.39 20.09
N ASP A 363 -12.26 3.18 20.58
CA ASP A 363 -12.48 2.85 22.00
C ASP A 363 -11.18 3.04 22.80
N VAL A 364 -11.09 4.19 23.47
CA VAL A 364 -9.96 4.55 24.33
C VAL A 364 -9.80 3.57 25.48
N GLY A 365 -10.90 3.15 26.12
CA GLY A 365 -10.87 2.26 27.30
C GLY A 365 -10.39 0.86 26.93
N ALA A 366 -10.91 0.28 25.85
CA ALA A 366 -10.47 -1.02 25.37
C ALA A 366 -8.99 -1.00 24.95
N LEU A 367 -8.55 0.07 24.28
CA LEU A 367 -7.15 0.25 23.86
C LEU A 367 -6.22 0.38 25.09
N THR A 368 -6.61 1.19 26.10
CA THR A 368 -5.87 1.33 27.37
C THR A 368 -5.72 -0.02 28.08
N THR A 369 -6.82 -0.76 28.21
CA THR A 369 -6.82 -2.07 28.88
C THR A 369 -5.94 -3.08 28.15
N ALA A 370 -6.00 -3.12 26.81
CA ALA A 370 -5.21 -4.03 26.02
C ALA A 370 -3.70 -3.73 26.11
N ILE A 371 -3.32 -2.45 26.01
CA ILE A 371 -1.91 -2.02 26.14
C ILE A 371 -1.41 -2.30 27.54
N GLY A 372 -2.14 -1.87 28.60
CA GLY A 372 -1.76 -2.09 29.99
C GLY A 372 -1.60 -3.57 30.34
N GLY A 373 -2.54 -4.40 29.88
CA GLY A 373 -2.47 -5.85 30.06
C GLY A 373 -1.27 -6.51 29.40
N LEU A 374 -0.85 -6.00 28.22
CA LEU A 374 0.38 -6.48 27.58
C LEU A 374 1.64 -5.96 28.27
N LEU A 375 1.67 -4.72 28.74
CA LEU A 375 2.83 -4.19 29.47
C LEU A 375 3.05 -4.92 30.79
N ALA A 376 1.99 -5.33 31.47
CA ALA A 376 2.03 -6.07 32.73
C ALA A 376 2.42 -7.56 32.59
N ASP A 377 2.24 -8.17 31.40
CA ASP A 377 2.45 -9.60 31.19
C ASP A 377 3.50 -9.92 30.11
N PRO A 378 4.78 -10.05 30.47
CA PRO A 378 5.86 -10.39 29.54
C PRO A 378 5.69 -11.75 28.86
N ALA A 379 5.11 -12.73 29.56
CA ALA A 379 4.91 -14.07 29.01
C ALA A 379 3.86 -14.05 27.89
N ARG A 380 2.77 -13.33 28.10
CA ARG A 380 1.73 -13.10 27.08
C ARG A 380 2.28 -12.35 25.87
N ARG A 381 3.10 -11.29 26.09
CA ARG A 381 3.76 -10.56 25.00
C ARG A 381 4.62 -11.49 24.14
N THR A 382 5.42 -12.35 24.77
CA THR A 382 6.29 -13.30 24.07
C THR A 382 5.47 -14.31 23.27
N ALA A 383 4.44 -14.87 23.85
CA ALA A 383 3.55 -15.83 23.18
C ALA A 383 2.88 -15.24 21.95
N ILE A 384 2.32 -14.01 22.08
CA ILE A 384 1.70 -13.29 20.98
C ILE A 384 2.74 -12.97 19.90
N GLY A 385 3.91 -12.44 20.26
CA GLY A 385 4.96 -12.09 19.30
C GLY A 385 5.46 -13.29 18.51
N THR A 386 5.63 -14.44 19.15
CA THR A 386 6.03 -15.70 18.48
C THR A 386 4.96 -16.17 17.49
N SER A 387 3.70 -16.18 17.91
CA SER A 387 2.58 -16.59 17.04
C SER A 387 2.37 -15.60 15.88
N ALA A 388 2.55 -14.30 16.14
CA ALA A 388 2.47 -13.24 15.13
C ALA A 388 3.53 -13.44 14.05
N ARG A 389 4.78 -13.69 14.45
CA ARG A 389 5.90 -13.95 13.54
C ARG A 389 5.63 -15.17 12.67
N ALA A 390 5.23 -16.29 13.25
CA ALA A 390 4.92 -17.52 12.52
C ALA A 390 3.82 -17.29 11.47
N ARG A 391 2.75 -16.54 11.84
CA ARG A 391 1.67 -16.20 10.93
C ARG A 391 2.15 -15.33 9.74
N VAL A 392 3.07 -14.40 9.99
CA VAL A 392 3.64 -13.56 8.93
C VAL A 392 4.48 -14.38 7.97
N GLU A 393 5.35 -15.23 8.47
CA GLU A 393 6.21 -16.10 7.64
C GLU A 393 5.37 -17.02 6.75
N GLU A 394 4.25 -17.54 7.28
CA GLU A 394 3.35 -18.40 6.52
C GLU A 394 2.55 -17.65 5.44
N ARG A 395 2.09 -16.41 5.72
CA ARG A 395 1.03 -15.79 4.93
C ARG A 395 1.38 -14.45 4.27
N PHE A 396 2.34 -13.72 4.82
CA PHE A 396 2.61 -12.33 4.46
C PHE A 396 4.08 -12.09 4.08
N SER A 397 4.76 -13.08 3.51
CA SER A 397 6.07 -12.87 2.89
C SER A 397 5.93 -12.33 1.48
N TRP A 398 6.89 -11.54 1.02
CA TRP A 398 6.92 -11.08 -0.36
C TRP A 398 7.03 -12.23 -1.37
N THR A 399 7.69 -13.31 -1.01
CA THR A 399 7.75 -14.53 -1.82
C THR A 399 6.35 -15.13 -2.03
N ALA A 400 5.54 -15.22 -0.96
CA ALA A 400 4.16 -15.69 -1.05
C ALA A 400 3.29 -14.77 -1.92
N THR A 401 3.47 -13.44 -1.78
CA THR A 401 2.83 -12.42 -2.62
C THR A 401 3.18 -12.62 -4.10
N ALA A 402 4.48 -12.77 -4.43
CA ALA A 402 4.92 -12.98 -5.80
C ALA A 402 4.39 -14.29 -6.39
N GLN A 403 4.43 -15.39 -5.65
CA GLN A 403 3.87 -16.67 -6.08
C GLN A 403 2.35 -16.58 -6.34
N ALA A 404 1.60 -15.90 -5.47
CA ALA A 404 0.18 -15.67 -5.68
C ALA A 404 -0.08 -14.81 -6.94
N THR A 405 0.70 -13.76 -7.13
CA THR A 405 0.65 -12.89 -8.32
C THR A 405 0.93 -13.68 -9.61
N VAL A 406 1.95 -14.54 -9.61
CA VAL A 406 2.27 -15.40 -10.76
C VAL A 406 1.11 -16.34 -11.11
N ARG A 407 0.39 -16.85 -10.12
CA ARG A 407 -0.82 -17.66 -10.40
C ARG A 407 -1.88 -16.87 -11.17
N VAL A 408 -2.10 -15.60 -10.79
CA VAL A 408 -3.03 -14.70 -11.50
C VAL A 408 -2.51 -14.38 -12.92
N TYR A 409 -1.22 -14.10 -13.08
CA TYR A 409 -0.64 -13.87 -14.40
C TYR A 409 -0.87 -15.05 -15.34
N ARG A 410 -0.61 -16.28 -14.88
CA ARG A 410 -0.81 -17.50 -15.69
C ARG A 410 -2.26 -17.69 -16.06
N ARG A 411 -3.19 -17.39 -15.16
CA ARG A 411 -4.62 -17.41 -15.44
C ARG A 411 -4.98 -16.40 -16.52
N ALA A 412 -4.56 -15.16 -16.39
CA ALA A 412 -4.80 -14.09 -17.37
C ALA A 412 -4.25 -14.47 -18.77
N ILE A 413 -3.03 -15.04 -18.82
CA ILE A 413 -2.40 -15.48 -20.08
C ILE A 413 -3.20 -16.61 -20.71
N ALA A 414 -3.64 -17.60 -19.93
CA ALA A 414 -4.39 -18.73 -20.43
C ALA A 414 -5.77 -18.32 -20.97
N GLU A 415 -6.48 -17.45 -20.26
CA GLU A 415 -7.79 -16.94 -20.68
C GLU A 415 -7.68 -16.08 -21.95
N ALA A 416 -6.66 -15.22 -22.05
CA ALA A 416 -6.41 -14.42 -23.26
C ALA A 416 -6.03 -15.30 -24.47
N ALA A 417 -5.30 -16.40 -24.26
CA ALA A 417 -4.98 -17.35 -25.33
C ALA A 417 -6.25 -18.11 -25.80
N ALA A 418 -7.10 -18.52 -24.87
CA ALA A 418 -8.37 -19.20 -25.20
C ALA A 418 -9.32 -18.28 -25.99
N ALA A 419 -9.43 -17.01 -25.61
CA ALA A 419 -10.25 -16.02 -26.33
C ALA A 419 -9.78 -15.83 -27.77
N ARG A 420 -8.47 -15.69 -28.00
CA ARG A 420 -7.90 -15.56 -29.37
C ARG A 420 -8.17 -16.80 -30.22
N ASN A 421 -8.06 -18.00 -29.65
CA ASN A 421 -8.33 -19.22 -30.37
C ASN A 421 -9.81 -19.34 -30.75
N ALA A 422 -10.74 -18.91 -29.89
CA ALA A 422 -12.16 -18.89 -30.16
C ALA A 422 -12.53 -17.92 -31.29
N GLU A 423 -11.89 -16.75 -31.36
CA GLU A 423 -12.11 -15.77 -32.45
C GLU A 423 -11.56 -16.24 -33.81
N GLN A 424 -10.59 -17.15 -33.82
CA GLN A 424 -9.97 -17.69 -35.05
C GLN A 424 -10.68 -18.93 -35.59
N GLN A 425 -11.62 -19.54 -34.87
CA GLN A 425 -12.43 -20.65 -35.37
C GLN A 425 -13.53 -20.08 -36.25
N PRO A 426 -13.58 -20.41 -37.56
CA PRO A 426 -14.65 -19.98 -38.41
C PRO A 426 -15.97 -20.56 -37.87
N VAL A 427 -17.00 -19.71 -37.86
CA VAL A 427 -18.39 -20.13 -37.57
C VAL A 427 -18.75 -21.11 -38.67
N ALA A 428 -18.88 -22.39 -38.33
CA ALA A 428 -19.26 -23.47 -39.25
C ALA A 428 -20.73 -23.35 -39.67
#